data_403fad6d219d12a93496bb22b89f9b65
#
_entry.id   403fad6d219d12a93496bb22b89f9b65
#
_cell.length_a   1.000
_cell.length_b   1.000
_cell.length_c   1.000
_cell.angle_alpha   90.00
_cell.angle_beta   90.00
_cell.angle_gamma   90.00
#
_symmetry.space_group_name_H-M   'P 1'
#
loop_
_entity.id
_entity.type
_entity.pdbx_description
1 polymer ?
#
loop_
_entity_poly.entity_id
_entity_poly.type
_entity_poly.pdbx_seq_one_letter_code
_entity_poly.pdbx_strand_id
1 'polypeptide(L)'
;MSKNTLISFSEEAYQEALDWLFVQMPNYQVDGQKAYKPGLENITKLCDFFGNPQEKLKSIHIGGTNGKGSTSNMLASVLQEQGYKVGLYNSPHLIDFTERIKVNGRNCEKEFVFDFIQKLKNLPEEIKPSFFEFTTIMAFEYFYQKNADYAIIEVGLGGRLDSTNIIKPLVSAITNVDLDHQNILGETLEEIATEKAGIVKHNIPIVSGDERDLVKNIIKEKASVNDARFIDATEISTDLPTDL
;
A
#
# COMPACT_ATOMS: atom_id res chain seq x y z
N MET A 1 0.49 -34.37 -20.07
CA MET A 1 -0.21 -33.20 -20.63
C MET A 1 -1.47 -33.00 -19.83
N SER A 2 -1.39 -32.21 -18.78
CA SER A 2 -2.54 -31.85 -17.93
C SER A 2 -3.39 -30.85 -18.70
N LYS A 3 -4.65 -31.19 -18.97
CA LYS A 3 -5.62 -30.25 -19.53
C LYS A 3 -5.88 -29.20 -18.48
N ASN A 4 -5.28 -28.02 -18.64
CA ASN A 4 -5.74 -26.82 -17.91
C ASN A 4 -7.17 -26.53 -18.38
N THR A 5 -8.15 -27.08 -17.68
CA THR A 5 -9.54 -26.65 -17.83
C THR A 5 -9.58 -25.21 -17.32
N LEU A 6 -9.76 -24.25 -18.22
CA LEU A 6 -10.01 -22.88 -17.85
C LEU A 6 -11.31 -22.87 -17.02
N ILE A 7 -11.17 -22.67 -15.72
CA ILE A 7 -12.31 -22.50 -14.82
C ILE A 7 -12.89 -21.13 -15.18
N SER A 8 -14.14 -21.07 -15.62
CA SER A 8 -14.83 -19.81 -15.87
C SER A 8 -15.22 -19.14 -14.56
N PHE A 9 -15.26 -17.82 -14.56
CA PHE A 9 -15.73 -17.05 -13.40
C PHE A 9 -17.18 -17.41 -13.06
N SER A 10 -17.44 -17.61 -11.77
CA SER A 10 -18.75 -17.61 -11.12
C SER A 10 -18.58 -17.13 -9.67
N GLU A 11 -19.66 -16.72 -9.01
CA GLU A 11 -19.58 -16.32 -7.60
C GLU A 11 -19.06 -17.46 -6.70
N GLU A 12 -19.44 -18.70 -6.99
CA GLU A 12 -18.97 -19.89 -6.27
C GLU A 12 -17.46 -20.09 -6.50
N ALA A 13 -17.00 -20.03 -7.76
CA ALA A 13 -15.58 -20.17 -8.10
C ALA A 13 -14.73 -19.03 -7.51
N TYR A 14 -15.27 -17.83 -7.44
CA TYR A 14 -14.64 -16.70 -6.77
C TYR A 14 -14.49 -16.96 -5.26
N GLN A 15 -15.54 -17.42 -4.59
CA GLN A 15 -15.47 -17.73 -3.16
C GLN A 15 -14.46 -18.85 -2.88
N GLU A 16 -14.49 -19.92 -3.66
CA GLU A 16 -13.50 -21.02 -3.56
C GLU A 16 -12.06 -20.50 -3.77
N ALA A 17 -11.85 -19.56 -4.69
CA ALA A 17 -10.54 -18.96 -4.93
C ALA A 17 -10.07 -18.11 -3.74
N LEU A 18 -10.96 -17.33 -3.13
CA LEU A 18 -10.65 -16.57 -1.91
C LEU A 18 -10.36 -17.49 -0.73
N ASP A 19 -11.15 -18.52 -0.51
CA ASP A 19 -10.95 -19.49 0.57
C ASP A 19 -9.58 -20.18 0.41
N TRP A 20 -9.25 -20.58 -0.82
CA TRP A 20 -7.94 -21.11 -1.14
C TRP A 20 -6.83 -20.11 -0.82
N LEU A 21 -6.98 -18.84 -1.22
CA LEU A 21 -6.00 -17.77 -0.95
C LEU A 21 -5.74 -17.61 0.55
N PHE A 22 -6.80 -17.53 1.36
CA PHE A 22 -6.69 -17.35 2.81
C PHE A 22 -6.05 -18.56 3.51
N VAL A 23 -6.25 -19.78 2.98
CA VAL A 23 -5.62 -21.00 3.50
C VAL A 23 -4.14 -21.06 3.13
N GLN A 24 -3.78 -20.66 1.91
CA GLN A 24 -2.40 -20.75 1.42
C GLN A 24 -1.49 -19.62 1.93
N MET A 25 -2.06 -18.47 2.24
CA MET A 25 -1.28 -17.29 2.61
C MET A 25 -1.63 -16.82 4.02
N PRO A 26 -0.70 -16.98 4.97
CA PRO A 26 -0.87 -16.42 6.31
C PRO A 26 -1.18 -14.92 6.23
N ASN A 27 -2.23 -14.53 6.93
CA ASN A 27 -2.68 -13.14 6.99
C ASN A 27 -2.38 -12.57 8.38
N TYR A 28 -1.66 -11.45 8.43
CA TYR A 28 -1.29 -10.80 9.69
C TYR A 28 -2.49 -10.54 10.63
N GLN A 29 -3.65 -10.23 10.08
CA GLN A 29 -4.87 -9.98 10.85
C GLN A 29 -5.40 -11.21 11.61
N VAL A 30 -5.15 -12.41 11.07
CA VAL A 30 -5.59 -13.70 11.63
C VAL A 30 -4.44 -14.38 12.36
N ASP A 31 -3.26 -14.40 11.76
CA ASP A 31 -2.10 -15.19 12.21
C ASP A 31 -1.08 -14.37 13.01
N GLY A 32 -1.30 -13.05 13.12
CA GLY A 32 -0.42 -12.14 13.83
C GLY A 32 1.01 -12.12 13.26
N GLN A 33 2.00 -12.04 14.17
CA GLN A 33 3.42 -11.94 13.80
C GLN A 33 3.93 -13.09 12.90
N LYS A 34 3.35 -14.28 12.97
CA LYS A 34 3.78 -15.43 12.17
C LYS A 34 3.60 -15.21 10.67
N ALA A 35 2.67 -14.35 10.30
CA ALA A 35 2.41 -13.99 8.91
C ALA A 35 3.29 -12.84 8.40
N TYR A 36 4.00 -12.13 9.30
CA TYR A 36 4.87 -11.03 8.91
C TYR A 36 6.19 -11.55 8.34
N LYS A 37 6.45 -11.23 7.10
CA LYS A 37 7.71 -11.53 6.40
C LYS A 37 8.40 -10.20 6.08
N PRO A 38 9.36 -9.76 6.92
CA PRO A 38 10.09 -8.53 6.63
C PRO A 38 11.02 -8.72 5.43
N GLY A 39 11.10 -7.71 4.58
CA GLY A 39 11.97 -7.70 3.42
C GLY A 39 11.23 -7.40 2.12
N LEU A 40 11.98 -6.98 1.12
CA LEU A 40 11.44 -6.59 -0.18
C LEU A 40 11.74 -7.60 -1.30
N GLU A 41 12.47 -8.69 -0.99
CA GLU A 41 12.94 -9.65 -1.98
C GLU A 41 11.78 -10.38 -2.69
N ASN A 42 10.77 -10.81 -1.93
CA ASN A 42 9.63 -11.51 -2.50
C ASN A 42 8.77 -10.60 -3.36
N ILE A 43 8.43 -9.40 -2.86
CA ILE A 43 7.64 -8.45 -3.65
C ILE A 43 8.39 -8.00 -4.89
N THR A 44 9.73 -7.88 -4.84
CA THR A 44 10.56 -7.58 -6.00
C THR A 44 10.43 -8.68 -7.05
N LYS A 45 10.60 -9.96 -6.67
CA LYS A 45 10.42 -11.10 -7.58
C LYS A 45 9.01 -11.19 -8.16
N LEU A 46 8.00 -10.87 -7.34
CA LEU A 46 6.61 -10.80 -7.81
C LEU A 46 6.43 -9.69 -8.85
N CYS A 47 6.95 -8.51 -8.58
CA CYS A 47 6.89 -7.40 -9.54
C CYS A 47 7.60 -7.75 -10.85
N ASP A 48 8.78 -8.36 -10.79
CA ASP A 48 9.51 -8.83 -11.97
C ASP A 48 8.68 -9.84 -12.77
N PHE A 49 8.07 -10.81 -12.11
CA PHE A 49 7.22 -11.82 -12.75
C PHE A 49 6.02 -11.18 -13.48
N PHE A 50 5.42 -10.13 -12.91
CA PHE A 50 4.30 -9.39 -13.51
C PHE A 50 4.74 -8.24 -14.43
N GLY A 51 6.04 -8.09 -14.73
CA GLY A 51 6.55 -7.08 -15.66
C GLY A 51 6.61 -5.67 -15.08
N ASN A 52 6.85 -5.58 -13.78
CA ASN A 52 7.09 -4.35 -13.02
C ASN A 52 5.99 -3.28 -13.18
N PRO A 53 4.70 -3.61 -12.92
CA PRO A 53 3.61 -2.65 -13.07
C PRO A 53 3.77 -1.42 -12.17
N GLN A 54 4.40 -1.54 -10.99
CA GLN A 54 4.64 -0.44 -10.05
C GLN A 54 5.51 0.68 -10.64
N GLU A 55 6.40 0.37 -11.56
CA GLU A 55 7.27 1.36 -12.21
C GLU A 55 6.53 2.22 -13.24
N LYS A 56 5.37 1.76 -13.69
CA LYS A 56 4.53 2.42 -14.68
C LYS A 56 3.48 3.33 -14.05
N LEU A 57 3.40 3.37 -12.71
CA LEU A 57 2.42 4.14 -11.96
C LEU A 57 2.99 5.45 -11.43
N LYS A 58 2.23 6.53 -11.55
CA LYS A 58 2.47 7.76 -10.81
C LYS A 58 1.87 7.61 -9.41
N SER A 59 2.67 7.17 -8.45
CA SER A 59 2.18 6.82 -7.13
C SER A 59 2.35 7.93 -6.10
N ILE A 60 1.51 7.90 -5.07
CA ILE A 60 1.58 8.71 -3.85
C ILE A 60 1.58 7.71 -2.70
N HIS A 61 2.54 7.82 -1.77
CA HIS A 61 2.77 6.84 -0.72
C HIS A 61 2.38 7.39 0.65
N ILE A 62 1.41 6.76 1.33
CA ILE A 62 0.85 7.25 2.59
C ILE A 62 1.16 6.27 3.72
N GLY A 63 2.05 6.68 4.62
CA GLY A 63 2.39 5.98 5.85
C GLY A 63 1.83 6.66 7.10
N GLY A 64 2.06 6.04 8.25
CA GLY A 64 1.65 6.58 9.56
C GLY A 64 1.11 5.48 10.49
N THR A 65 0.75 5.84 11.72
CA THR A 65 0.04 4.95 12.64
C THR A 65 -1.45 5.07 12.40
N ASN A 66 -2.03 6.24 12.60
CA ASN A 66 -3.43 6.54 12.43
C ASN A 66 -3.65 7.47 11.23
N GLY A 67 -4.84 7.46 10.66
CA GLY A 67 -5.25 8.41 9.61
C GLY A 67 -4.76 8.09 8.19
N LYS A 68 -3.97 7.04 7.95
CA LYS A 68 -3.52 6.63 6.62
C LYS A 68 -4.67 6.50 5.63
N GLY A 69 -5.63 5.64 5.96
CA GLY A 69 -6.80 5.37 5.13
C GLY A 69 -7.66 6.61 4.89
N SER A 70 -7.88 7.44 5.92
CA SER A 70 -8.63 8.70 5.80
C SER A 70 -7.93 9.67 4.84
N THR A 71 -6.63 9.90 5.03
CA THR A 71 -5.82 10.76 4.17
C THR A 71 -5.82 10.24 2.73
N SER A 72 -5.65 8.94 2.54
CA SER A 72 -5.67 8.30 1.22
C SER A 72 -7.01 8.48 0.51
N ASN A 73 -8.12 8.30 1.21
CA ASN A 73 -9.47 8.47 0.64
C ASN A 73 -9.77 9.95 0.32
N MET A 74 -9.43 10.88 1.22
CA MET A 74 -9.60 12.32 0.97
C MET A 74 -8.78 12.78 -0.25
N LEU A 75 -7.53 12.36 -0.33
CA LEU A 75 -6.67 12.69 -1.47
C LEU A 75 -7.21 12.09 -2.78
N ALA A 76 -7.70 10.84 -2.74
CA ALA A 76 -8.34 10.21 -3.90
C ALA A 76 -9.55 11.02 -4.37
N SER A 77 -10.39 11.45 -3.44
CA SER A 77 -11.58 12.27 -3.75
C SER A 77 -11.19 13.59 -4.41
N VAL A 78 -10.20 14.31 -3.85
CA VAL A 78 -9.74 15.59 -4.41
C VAL A 78 -9.21 15.42 -5.85
N LEU A 79 -8.39 14.39 -6.10
CA LEU A 79 -7.86 14.13 -7.44
C LEU A 79 -8.96 13.70 -8.43
N GLN A 80 -9.96 12.95 -7.97
CA GLN A 80 -11.12 12.56 -8.80
C GLN A 80 -11.96 13.78 -9.19
N GLU A 81 -12.20 14.72 -8.27
CA GLU A 81 -12.91 15.97 -8.56
C GLU A 81 -12.15 16.86 -9.58
N GLN A 82 -10.83 16.71 -9.67
CA GLN A 82 -10.02 17.35 -10.73
C GLN A 82 -10.06 16.58 -12.06
N GLY A 83 -10.84 15.50 -12.17
CA GLY A 83 -11.04 14.74 -13.40
C GLY A 83 -10.00 13.63 -13.64
N TYR A 84 -9.11 13.34 -12.68
CA TYR A 84 -8.14 12.26 -12.82
C TYR A 84 -8.76 10.90 -12.52
N LYS A 85 -8.27 9.87 -13.22
CA LYS A 85 -8.55 8.48 -12.88
C LYS A 85 -7.60 8.02 -11.76
N VAL A 86 -8.15 7.76 -10.59
CA VAL A 86 -7.37 7.52 -9.38
C VAL A 86 -7.53 6.09 -8.90
N GLY A 87 -6.41 5.36 -8.83
CA GLY A 87 -6.28 4.11 -8.10
C GLY A 87 -6.06 4.38 -6.61
N LEU A 88 -6.70 3.58 -5.76
CA LEU A 88 -6.58 3.65 -4.31
C LEU A 88 -6.38 2.25 -3.75
N TYR A 89 -5.25 2.01 -3.08
CA TYR A 89 -4.94 0.80 -2.34
C TYR A 89 -4.99 1.08 -0.85
N ASN A 90 -5.89 0.41 -0.14
CA ASN A 90 -6.07 0.50 1.32
C ASN A 90 -6.04 -0.87 1.99
N SER A 91 -5.70 -0.89 3.26
CA SER A 91 -5.79 -2.08 4.11
C SER A 91 -6.10 -1.72 5.56
N PRO A 92 -6.84 -2.58 6.26
CA PRO A 92 -7.56 -3.76 5.81
C PRO A 92 -8.88 -3.44 5.07
N HIS A 93 -9.56 -4.44 4.52
CA HIS A 93 -10.97 -4.36 4.14
C HIS A 93 -11.87 -4.57 5.36
N LEU A 94 -13.11 -4.10 5.30
CA LEU A 94 -14.08 -4.24 6.38
C LEU A 94 -15.07 -5.38 6.14
N ILE A 95 -15.59 -5.50 4.93
CA ILE A 95 -16.63 -6.47 4.56
C ILE A 95 -16.18 -7.32 3.37
N ASP A 96 -15.76 -6.71 2.28
CA ASP A 96 -15.45 -7.39 1.03
C ASP A 96 -13.98 -7.20 0.64
N PHE A 97 -13.34 -8.27 0.21
CA PHE A 97 -11.94 -8.27 -0.21
C PHE A 97 -11.62 -7.20 -1.26
N THR A 98 -12.57 -6.94 -2.18
CA THR A 98 -12.41 -5.97 -3.26
C THR A 98 -12.29 -4.52 -2.79
N GLU A 99 -12.67 -4.21 -1.54
CA GLU A 99 -12.52 -2.88 -0.94
C GLU A 99 -11.07 -2.40 -0.88
N ARG A 100 -10.11 -3.33 -0.88
CA ARG A 100 -8.68 -3.01 -0.83
C ARG A 100 -8.17 -2.27 -2.06
N ILE A 101 -8.83 -2.45 -3.20
CA ILE A 101 -8.39 -1.94 -4.49
C ILE A 101 -9.56 -1.23 -5.17
N LYS A 102 -9.43 0.07 -5.35
CA LYS A 102 -10.47 0.89 -5.97
C LYS A 102 -9.92 1.70 -7.13
N VAL A 103 -10.75 1.95 -8.13
CA VAL A 103 -10.49 2.96 -9.15
C VAL A 103 -11.70 3.87 -9.23
N ASN A 104 -11.49 5.18 -9.07
CA ASN A 104 -12.55 6.19 -9.00
C ASN A 104 -13.67 5.80 -8.02
N GLY A 105 -13.29 5.41 -6.81
CA GLY A 105 -14.20 5.05 -5.72
C GLY A 105 -14.93 3.71 -5.89
N ARG A 106 -14.76 3.00 -7.01
CA ARG A 106 -15.37 1.70 -7.27
C ARG A 106 -14.37 0.58 -6.96
N ASN A 107 -14.83 -0.40 -6.20
CA ASN A 107 -14.03 -1.59 -5.91
C ASN A 107 -13.64 -2.31 -7.21
N CYS A 108 -12.50 -3.01 -7.19
CA CYS A 108 -12.12 -3.88 -8.31
C CYS A 108 -13.16 -4.98 -8.52
N GLU A 109 -13.26 -5.43 -9.77
CA GLU A 109 -14.19 -6.49 -10.13
C GLU A 109 -13.76 -7.84 -9.51
N LYS A 110 -14.71 -8.60 -8.98
CA LYS A 110 -14.46 -9.95 -8.46
C LYS A 110 -13.83 -10.89 -9.50
N GLU A 111 -14.21 -10.71 -10.75
CA GLU A 111 -13.64 -11.43 -11.89
C GLU A 111 -12.13 -11.17 -12.03
N PHE A 112 -11.71 -9.91 -11.91
CA PHE A 112 -10.28 -9.55 -11.91
C PHE A 112 -9.53 -10.25 -10.77
N VAL A 113 -10.09 -10.22 -9.55
CA VAL A 113 -9.49 -10.89 -8.38
C VAL A 113 -9.37 -12.40 -8.61
N PHE A 114 -10.44 -13.00 -9.11
CA PHE A 114 -10.46 -14.44 -9.45
C PHE A 114 -9.34 -14.79 -10.46
N ASP A 115 -9.28 -14.07 -11.58
CA ASP A 115 -8.27 -14.29 -12.62
C ASP A 115 -6.84 -14.09 -12.09
N PHE A 116 -6.66 -13.10 -11.21
CA PHE A 116 -5.37 -12.84 -10.61
C PHE A 116 -4.95 -13.96 -9.66
N ILE A 117 -5.88 -14.52 -8.87
CA ILE A 117 -5.62 -15.71 -8.04
C ILE A 117 -5.26 -16.92 -8.90
N GLN A 118 -5.89 -17.10 -10.08
CA GLN A 118 -5.49 -18.20 -10.99
C GLN A 118 -4.06 -18.02 -11.51
N LYS A 119 -3.62 -16.79 -11.79
CA LYS A 119 -2.21 -16.50 -12.16
C LYS A 119 -1.25 -16.85 -11.03
N LEU A 120 -1.63 -16.60 -9.78
CA LEU A 120 -0.85 -16.93 -8.61
C LEU A 120 -0.54 -18.44 -8.49
N LYS A 121 -1.49 -19.29 -8.85
CA LYS A 121 -1.30 -20.76 -8.85
C LYS A 121 -0.20 -21.23 -9.81
N ASN A 122 0.22 -20.37 -10.73
CA ASN A 122 1.27 -20.64 -11.72
C ASN A 122 2.61 -19.92 -11.39
N LEU A 123 2.75 -19.37 -10.19
CA LEU A 123 4.03 -18.77 -9.76
C LEU A 123 5.13 -19.85 -9.67
N PRO A 124 6.38 -19.50 -9.98
CA PRO A 124 7.53 -20.35 -9.69
C PRO A 124 7.59 -20.71 -8.20
N GLU A 125 8.02 -21.94 -7.88
CA GLU A 125 8.05 -22.45 -6.50
C GLU A 125 8.92 -21.63 -5.53
N GLU A 126 9.91 -20.92 -6.08
CA GLU A 126 10.80 -20.03 -5.33
C GLU A 126 10.12 -18.71 -4.91
N ILE A 127 8.99 -18.35 -5.50
CA ILE A 127 8.22 -17.16 -5.15
C ILE A 127 7.07 -17.56 -4.22
N LYS A 128 7.22 -17.27 -2.94
CA LYS A 128 6.24 -17.60 -1.89
C LYS A 128 5.74 -16.32 -1.23
N PRO A 129 4.82 -15.59 -1.86
CA PRO A 129 4.35 -14.34 -1.31
C PRO A 129 3.57 -14.53 -0.01
N SER A 130 3.62 -13.52 0.84
CA SER A 130 2.63 -13.32 1.90
C SER A 130 1.32 -12.79 1.29
N PHE A 131 0.25 -12.85 2.07
CA PHE A 131 -1.04 -12.27 1.67
C PHE A 131 -0.92 -10.78 1.31
N PHE A 132 -0.14 -10.02 2.07
CA PHE A 132 0.03 -8.59 1.82
C PHE A 132 0.84 -8.30 0.55
N GLU A 133 1.93 -9.03 0.31
CA GLU A 133 2.69 -8.94 -0.94
C GLU A 133 1.82 -9.25 -2.16
N PHE A 134 0.99 -10.29 -2.05
CA PHE A 134 0.05 -10.65 -3.11
C PHE A 134 -0.97 -9.53 -3.38
N THR A 135 -1.61 -8.99 -2.34
CA THR A 135 -2.60 -7.92 -2.53
C THR A 135 -1.97 -6.63 -3.04
N THR A 136 -0.71 -6.38 -2.69
CA THR A 136 0.06 -5.22 -3.17
C THR A 136 0.33 -5.32 -4.67
N ILE A 137 0.87 -6.45 -5.16
CA ILE A 137 1.12 -6.62 -6.61
C ILE A 137 -0.18 -6.63 -7.40
N MET A 138 -1.26 -7.22 -6.85
CA MET A 138 -2.58 -7.21 -7.48
C MET A 138 -3.10 -5.78 -7.65
N ALA A 139 -2.90 -4.91 -6.66
CA ALA A 139 -3.27 -3.49 -6.76
C ALA A 139 -2.48 -2.77 -7.86
N PHE A 140 -1.15 -2.98 -7.93
CA PHE A 140 -0.32 -2.37 -8.96
C PHE A 140 -0.75 -2.80 -10.36
N GLU A 141 -0.99 -4.09 -10.56
CA GLU A 141 -1.45 -4.63 -11.84
C GLU A 141 -2.83 -4.09 -12.23
N TYR A 142 -3.76 -4.00 -11.28
CA TYR A 142 -5.07 -3.46 -11.53
C TYR A 142 -5.02 -1.99 -11.95
N PHE A 143 -4.26 -1.16 -11.26
CA PHE A 143 -4.12 0.26 -11.58
C PHE A 143 -3.46 0.46 -12.94
N TYR A 144 -2.46 -0.36 -13.27
CA TYR A 144 -1.83 -0.34 -14.59
C TYR A 144 -2.82 -0.71 -15.70
N GLN A 145 -3.56 -1.82 -15.54
CA GLN A 145 -4.56 -2.26 -16.54
C GLN A 145 -5.69 -1.24 -16.72
N LYS A 146 -6.10 -0.59 -15.63
CA LYS A 146 -7.14 0.45 -15.69
C LYS A 146 -6.61 1.79 -16.20
N ASN A 147 -5.32 1.93 -16.49
CA ASN A 147 -4.67 3.19 -16.87
C ASN A 147 -4.99 4.31 -15.87
N ALA A 148 -4.73 4.07 -14.58
CA ALA A 148 -4.89 5.09 -13.56
C ALA A 148 -3.87 6.23 -13.76
N ASP A 149 -4.33 7.48 -13.71
CA ASP A 149 -3.47 8.66 -13.79
C ASP A 149 -2.58 8.80 -12.56
N TYR A 150 -3.15 8.48 -11.39
CA TYR A 150 -2.47 8.44 -10.10
C TYR A 150 -2.87 7.19 -9.32
N ALA A 151 -1.92 6.65 -8.54
CA ALA A 151 -2.14 5.53 -7.63
C ALA A 151 -1.79 5.95 -6.20
N ILE A 152 -2.77 6.03 -5.32
CA ILE A 152 -2.56 6.30 -3.90
C ILE A 152 -2.40 4.97 -3.20
N ILE A 153 -1.24 4.80 -2.57
CA ILE A 153 -0.81 3.54 -1.96
C ILE A 153 -0.66 3.73 -0.47
N GLU A 154 -1.50 3.08 0.30
CA GLU A 154 -1.41 3.03 1.75
C GLU A 154 -0.39 1.98 2.20
N VAL A 155 0.53 2.36 3.09
CA VAL A 155 1.47 1.45 3.77
C VAL A 155 0.68 0.50 4.68
N GLY A 156 0.98 -0.78 4.62
CA GLY A 156 0.34 -1.77 5.49
C GLY A 156 0.86 -1.71 6.92
N LEU A 157 2.16 -1.88 7.10
CA LEU A 157 2.79 -1.94 8.42
C LEU A 157 4.21 -1.34 8.40
N GLY A 158 4.47 -0.45 9.35
CA GLY A 158 5.79 0.19 9.48
C GLY A 158 6.06 1.17 8.34
N GLY A 159 6.96 0.83 7.45
CA GLY A 159 7.32 1.61 6.26
C GLY A 159 8.52 1.01 5.53
N ARG A 160 9.67 0.97 6.18
CA ARG A 160 10.96 0.56 5.57
C ARG A 160 10.91 -0.80 4.87
N LEU A 161 10.31 -1.80 5.49
CA LEU A 161 10.20 -3.18 5.00
C LEU A 161 8.78 -3.55 4.56
N ASP A 162 7.90 -2.56 4.42
CA ASP A 162 6.56 -2.78 3.89
C ASP A 162 6.60 -3.09 2.39
N SER A 163 5.79 -4.04 1.94
CA SER A 163 5.77 -4.47 0.53
C SER A 163 5.44 -3.33 -0.44
N THR A 164 4.70 -2.31 0.03
CA THR A 164 4.41 -1.12 -0.79
C THR A 164 5.65 -0.25 -1.02
N ASN A 165 6.69 -0.39 -0.18
CA ASN A 165 7.89 0.45 -0.26
C ASN A 165 8.82 0.16 -1.45
N ILE A 166 8.40 -0.72 -2.36
CA ILE A 166 9.09 -0.96 -3.64
C ILE A 166 8.82 0.16 -4.67
N ILE A 167 7.79 0.98 -4.46
CA ILE A 167 7.41 2.05 -5.38
C ILE A 167 8.38 3.24 -5.34
N LYS A 168 8.35 4.03 -6.42
CA LYS A 168 9.03 5.32 -6.56
C LYS A 168 7.97 6.42 -6.68
N PRO A 169 7.43 6.92 -5.55
CA PRO A 169 6.29 7.81 -5.57
C PRO A 169 6.66 9.24 -6.02
N LEU A 170 5.67 10.03 -6.41
CA LEU A 170 5.84 11.47 -6.64
C LEU A 170 6.02 12.25 -5.34
N VAL A 171 5.37 11.76 -4.28
CA VAL A 171 5.44 12.31 -2.93
C VAL A 171 5.11 11.20 -1.94
N SER A 172 5.77 11.22 -0.77
CA SER A 172 5.39 10.39 0.38
C SER A 172 4.82 11.27 1.48
N ALA A 173 3.94 10.68 2.33
CA ALA A 173 3.44 11.36 3.52
C ALA A 173 3.41 10.41 4.71
N ILE A 174 3.70 10.94 5.91
CA ILE A 174 3.52 10.27 7.19
C ILE A 174 2.48 11.06 7.96
N THR A 175 1.31 10.47 8.18
CA THR A 175 0.18 11.14 8.82
C THR A 175 0.45 11.48 10.28
N ASN A 176 0.87 10.47 11.04
CA ASN A 176 1.37 10.58 12.40
C ASN A 176 2.16 9.32 12.78
N VAL A 177 2.81 9.35 13.93
CA VAL A 177 3.47 8.18 14.52
C VAL A 177 2.95 8.01 15.94
N ASP A 178 2.59 6.81 16.33
CA ASP A 178 2.20 6.49 17.69
C ASP A 178 2.67 5.09 18.07
N LEU A 179 2.61 4.74 19.36
CA LEU A 179 2.97 3.42 19.85
C LEU A 179 1.94 2.41 19.33
N ASP A 180 2.34 1.63 18.34
CA ASP A 180 1.55 0.57 17.75
C ASP A 180 2.46 -0.51 17.17
N HIS A 181 2.01 -1.76 17.17
CA HIS A 181 2.79 -2.89 16.68
C HIS A 181 4.21 -2.96 17.27
N GLN A 182 4.36 -2.63 18.56
CA GLN A 182 5.65 -2.50 19.25
C GLN A 182 6.51 -3.76 19.15
N ASN A 183 5.89 -4.92 19.12
CA ASN A 183 6.52 -6.22 18.95
C ASN A 183 7.19 -6.44 17.56
N ILE A 184 6.97 -5.52 16.60
CA ILE A 184 7.55 -5.58 15.25
C ILE A 184 8.35 -4.33 14.93
N LEU A 185 7.82 -3.16 15.29
CA LEU A 185 8.37 -1.87 14.86
C LEU A 185 9.33 -1.26 15.90
N GLY A 186 9.36 -1.81 17.12
CA GLY A 186 10.16 -1.29 18.23
C GLY A 186 9.30 -0.82 19.39
N GLU A 187 9.93 -0.70 20.56
CA GLU A 187 9.25 -0.39 21.83
C GLU A 187 9.10 1.12 22.07
N THR A 188 9.86 1.94 21.32
CA THR A 188 9.90 3.39 21.48
C THR A 188 9.31 4.12 20.29
N LEU A 189 8.86 5.35 20.53
CA LEU A 189 8.36 6.22 19.47
C LEU A 189 9.44 6.52 18.41
N GLU A 190 10.70 6.59 18.82
CA GLU A 190 11.86 6.81 17.95
C GLU A 190 12.08 5.65 16.98
N GLU A 191 12.00 4.42 17.49
CA GLU A 191 12.14 3.21 16.65
C GLU A 191 11.02 3.14 15.63
N ILE A 192 9.77 3.34 16.06
CA ILE A 192 8.60 3.32 15.18
C ILE A 192 8.66 4.45 14.15
N ALA A 193 9.07 5.66 14.55
CA ALA A 193 9.25 6.77 13.63
C ALA A 193 10.34 6.47 12.58
N THR A 194 11.42 5.83 12.99
CA THR A 194 12.52 5.42 12.10
C THR A 194 12.05 4.40 11.08
N GLU A 195 11.27 3.38 11.48
CA GLU A 195 10.68 2.41 10.55
C GLU A 195 9.72 3.07 9.55
N LYS A 196 8.88 4.00 10.02
CA LYS A 196 7.96 4.73 9.14
C LYS A 196 8.70 5.69 8.19
N ALA A 197 9.75 6.37 8.68
CA ALA A 197 10.59 7.23 7.85
C ALA A 197 11.33 6.47 6.74
N GLY A 198 11.34 5.14 6.78
CA GLY A 198 11.86 4.28 5.71
C GLY A 198 11.16 4.41 4.36
N ILE A 199 10.00 5.10 4.28
CA ILE A 199 9.33 5.41 3.00
C ILE A 199 9.90 6.67 2.33
N VAL A 200 10.80 7.40 2.98
CA VAL A 200 11.50 8.54 2.37
C VAL A 200 12.42 8.03 1.26
N LYS A 201 12.32 8.63 0.08
CA LYS A 201 13.08 8.26 -1.10
C LYS A 201 13.97 9.41 -1.57
N HIS A 202 15.06 9.05 -2.24
CA HIS A 202 15.99 10.04 -2.78
C HIS A 202 15.30 11.00 -3.76
N ASN A 203 15.48 12.31 -3.52
CA ASN A 203 14.91 13.41 -4.29
C ASN A 203 13.36 13.45 -4.34
N ILE A 204 12.66 12.74 -3.45
CA ILE A 204 11.19 12.72 -3.42
C ILE A 204 10.69 13.43 -2.18
N PRO A 205 9.79 14.42 -2.32
CA PRO A 205 9.25 15.16 -1.18
C PRO A 205 8.58 14.23 -0.15
N ILE A 206 8.76 14.55 1.13
CA ILE A 206 8.08 13.90 2.26
C ILE A 206 7.30 14.93 3.05
N VAL A 207 6.01 14.64 3.29
CA VAL A 207 5.11 15.44 4.12
C VAL A 207 4.97 14.77 5.48
N SER A 208 5.10 15.54 6.57
CA SER A 208 4.82 15.08 7.94
C SER A 208 3.59 15.78 8.49
N GLY A 209 2.62 15.01 8.99
CA GLY A 209 1.46 15.50 9.72
C GLY A 209 1.58 15.33 11.24
N ASP A 210 2.73 14.87 11.75
CA ASP A 210 2.95 14.72 13.18
C ASP A 210 3.33 16.06 13.82
N GLU A 211 2.76 16.37 14.97
CA GLU A 211 3.01 17.62 15.68
C GLU A 211 4.27 17.57 16.57
N ARG A 212 4.75 16.37 16.92
CA ARG A 212 5.84 16.17 17.88
C ARG A 212 7.20 16.40 17.24
N ASP A 213 8.00 17.26 17.84
CA ASP A 213 9.35 17.60 17.38
C ASP A 213 10.25 16.36 17.22
N LEU A 214 10.14 15.39 18.14
CA LEU A 214 10.89 14.14 18.06
C LEU A 214 10.66 13.44 16.72
N VAL A 215 9.41 13.26 16.33
CA VAL A 215 9.01 12.57 15.09
C VAL A 215 9.42 13.39 13.86
N LYS A 216 9.14 14.70 13.88
CA LYS A 216 9.52 15.62 12.81
C LYS A 216 11.03 15.60 12.55
N ASN A 217 11.83 15.63 13.62
CA ASN A 217 13.29 15.62 13.51
C ASN A 217 13.81 14.33 12.87
N ILE A 218 13.26 13.15 13.24
CA ILE A 218 13.63 11.87 12.63
C ILE A 218 13.30 11.87 11.13
N ILE A 219 12.10 12.32 10.76
CA ILE A 219 11.68 12.35 9.35
C ILE A 219 12.52 13.37 8.57
N LYS A 220 12.80 14.54 9.17
CA LYS A 220 13.62 15.61 8.58
C LYS A 220 15.07 15.17 8.36
N GLU A 221 15.65 14.49 9.33
CA GLU A 221 16.99 13.90 9.20
C GLU A 221 17.04 12.87 8.06
N LYS A 222 16.04 11.97 8.02
CA LYS A 222 15.92 10.99 6.95
C LYS A 222 15.73 11.64 5.58
N ALA A 223 14.97 12.74 5.52
CA ALA A 223 14.80 13.54 4.31
C ALA A 223 16.12 14.16 3.86
N SER A 224 16.87 14.77 4.79
CA SER A 224 18.18 15.36 4.49
C SER A 224 19.17 14.35 3.91
N VAL A 225 19.27 13.15 4.51
CA VAL A 225 20.13 12.07 4.01
C VAL A 225 19.76 11.60 2.60
N ASN A 226 18.49 11.79 2.20
CA ASN A 226 17.98 11.39 0.89
C ASN A 226 17.83 12.57 -0.10
N ASP A 227 18.38 13.75 0.20
CA ASP A 227 18.18 14.97 -0.60
C ASP A 227 16.69 15.25 -0.88
N ALA A 228 15.82 14.82 0.02
CA ALA A 228 14.37 14.96 -0.09
C ALA A 228 13.90 16.26 0.58
N ARG A 229 12.97 16.96 -0.06
CA ARG A 229 12.32 18.13 0.55
C ARG A 229 11.40 17.65 1.68
N PHE A 230 11.67 18.10 2.92
CA PHE A 230 10.77 17.94 4.06
C PHE A 230 9.71 19.05 4.04
N ILE A 231 8.44 18.67 4.26
CA ILE A 231 7.30 19.57 4.33
C ILE A 231 6.55 19.27 5.63
N ASP A 232 6.46 20.25 6.50
CA ASP A 232 5.68 20.18 7.73
C ASP A 232 4.23 20.61 7.44
N ALA A 233 3.31 19.67 7.47
CA ALA A 233 1.90 19.98 7.24
C ALA A 233 1.25 20.74 8.40
N THR A 234 1.84 20.68 9.60
CA THR A 234 1.31 21.37 10.79
C THR A 234 1.60 22.88 10.77
N GLU A 235 2.56 23.30 9.94
CA GLU A 235 2.89 24.72 9.75
C GLU A 235 2.12 25.37 8.59
N ILE A 236 1.39 24.57 7.82
CA ILE A 236 0.59 25.12 6.72
C ILE A 236 -0.67 25.75 7.32
N SER A 237 -0.75 27.09 7.27
CA SER A 237 -1.95 27.82 7.67
C SER A 237 -3.13 27.42 6.78
N THR A 238 -4.13 26.82 7.37
CA THR A 238 -5.44 26.62 6.73
C THR A 238 -6.32 27.82 7.07
N ASP A 239 -6.03 28.98 6.48
CA ASP A 239 -7.01 30.07 6.42
C ASP A 239 -8.17 29.61 5.51
N LEU A 240 -8.96 28.67 6.02
CA LEU A 240 -10.25 28.38 5.40
C LEU A 240 -11.12 29.62 5.56
N PRO A 241 -11.78 30.11 4.49
CA PRO A 241 -12.79 31.16 4.63
C PRO A 241 -13.80 30.72 5.68
N THR A 242 -13.98 31.53 6.72
CA THR A 242 -14.93 31.25 7.81
C THR A 242 -16.38 31.43 7.39
N ASP A 243 -16.61 31.70 6.10
CA ASP A 243 -17.92 31.98 5.52
C ASP A 243 -18.38 30.80 4.61
N LEU A 244 -18.89 29.75 5.27
CA LEU A 244 -19.74 28.71 4.68
C LEU A 244 -21.11 28.76 5.36
#